data_ae209e8b91cc61334c82fef89594636e
#
_entry.id   ae209e8b91cc61334c82fef89594636e
#
_cell.length_a   1.000
_cell.length_b   1.000
_cell.length_c   1.000
_cell.angle_alpha   90.00
_cell.angle_beta   90.00
_cell.angle_gamma   90.00
#
_symmetry.space_group_name_H-M   'P 1'
#
loop_
_entity.id
_entity.type
_entity.pdbx_description
1 polymer ?
#
loop_
_entity_poly.entity_id
_entity_poly.type
_entity_poly.pdbx_seq_one_letter_code
_entity_poly.pdbx_strand_id
1 'polypeptide(L)' 'MSTYAIIIERADDGGYGAWSPDLPGCVALGDTPEETLQEMREAMQGHLEVMRERGEPLPHPSTVSVATVEAA' A
#
# COMPACT_ATOMS: atom_id res chain seq x y z
N MET A 1 7.91 10.48 11.82
CA MET A 1 7.41 9.20 11.32
C MET A 1 6.55 9.45 10.07
N SER A 2 6.79 8.71 9.01
CA SER A 2 6.05 8.89 7.75
C SER A 2 4.80 8.02 7.72
N THR A 3 3.75 8.53 7.09
CA THR A 3 2.50 7.83 6.91
C THR A 3 2.24 7.68 5.41
N TYR A 4 2.04 6.44 4.98
CA TYR A 4 1.78 6.15 3.57
C TYR A 4 0.33 5.76 3.36
N ALA A 5 -0.29 6.34 2.33
CA ALA A 5 -1.64 5.97 1.95
C ALA A 5 -1.62 4.59 1.28
N ILE A 6 -2.66 3.81 1.51
CA ILE A 6 -2.85 2.50 0.89
C ILE A 6 -4.19 2.52 0.17
N ILE A 7 -4.20 2.01 -1.05
CA ILE A 7 -5.42 1.84 -1.84
C ILE A 7 -5.69 0.35 -1.97
N ILE A 8 -6.91 -0.05 -1.66
CA ILE A 8 -7.35 -1.44 -1.78
C ILE A 8 -8.36 -1.52 -2.89
N GLU A 9 -8.13 -2.42 -3.84
CA GLU A 9 -8.97 -2.61 -5.01
C GLU A 9 -9.49 -4.04 -5.05
N ARG A 10 -10.68 -4.22 -5.59
CA ARG A 10 -11.24 -5.55 -5.82
C ARG A 10 -10.70 -6.07 -7.15
N ALA A 11 -10.17 -7.30 -7.12
CA ALA A 11 -9.72 -7.97 -8.33
C ALA A 11 -10.87 -8.70 -9.02
N ASP A 12 -10.70 -8.98 -10.30
CA ASP A 12 -11.74 -9.65 -11.10
C ASP A 12 -12.07 -11.06 -10.60
N ASP A 13 -11.13 -11.71 -9.94
CA ASP A 13 -11.32 -13.08 -9.41
C ASP A 13 -12.03 -13.11 -8.06
N GLY A 14 -12.42 -11.95 -7.53
CA GLY A 14 -13.09 -11.84 -6.24
C GLY A 14 -12.17 -11.58 -5.07
N GLY A 15 -10.86 -11.59 -5.28
CA GLY A 15 -9.90 -11.22 -4.26
C GLY A 15 -9.66 -9.72 -4.23
N TYR A 16 -8.67 -9.30 -3.45
CA TYR A 16 -8.34 -7.89 -3.28
C TYR A 16 -6.84 -7.67 -3.46
N GLY A 17 -6.49 -6.48 -3.93
CA GLY A 17 -5.09 -6.07 -4.03
C GLY A 17 -4.89 -4.73 -3.35
N ALA A 18 -3.68 -4.48 -2.87
CA ALA A 18 -3.33 -3.21 -2.24
C ALA A 18 -2.05 -2.66 -2.86
N TRP A 19 -1.96 -1.34 -2.89
CA TRP A 19 -0.78 -0.62 -3.37
C TRP A 19 -0.73 0.75 -2.71
N SER A 20 0.40 1.43 -2.84
CA SER A 20 0.56 2.76 -2.27
C SER A 20 1.01 3.75 -3.35
N PRO A 21 0.39 4.92 -3.45
CA PRO A 21 0.80 5.93 -4.42
C PRO A 21 2.24 6.42 -4.22
N ASP A 22 2.71 6.40 -2.98
CA ASP A 22 4.03 6.94 -2.64
C ASP A 22 5.10 5.89 -2.38
N LEU A 23 4.78 4.61 -2.60
CA LEU A 23 5.73 3.52 -2.42
C LEU A 23 5.62 2.56 -3.61
N PRO A 24 6.19 2.93 -4.76
CA PRO A 24 6.09 2.11 -5.98
C PRO A 24 6.70 0.73 -5.79
N GLY A 25 6.07 -0.27 -6.39
CA GLY A 25 6.57 -1.64 -6.37
C GLY A 25 6.18 -2.43 -5.14
N CYS A 26 5.53 -1.81 -4.16
CA CYS A 26 5.05 -2.51 -2.97
C CYS A 26 3.57 -2.82 -3.14
N VAL A 27 3.23 -4.09 -3.24
CA VAL A 27 1.85 -4.54 -3.45
C VAL A 27 1.57 -5.75 -2.56
N ALA A 28 0.29 -5.98 -2.30
CA ALA A 28 -0.14 -7.15 -1.53
C ALA A 28 -1.48 -7.64 -2.06
N LEU A 29 -1.79 -8.90 -1.78
CA LEU A 29 -3.04 -9.54 -2.18
C LEU A 29 -3.68 -10.19 -0.95
N GLY A 30 -4.99 -10.35 -0.99
CA GLY A 30 -5.72 -11.04 0.07
C GLY A 30 -7.12 -11.41 -0.37
N ASP A 31 -7.81 -12.17 0.47
CA ASP A 31 -9.17 -12.64 0.18
C ASP A 31 -10.24 -11.71 0.75
N THR A 32 -9.87 -10.85 1.68
CA THR A 32 -10.75 -9.83 2.27
C THR A 32 -10.00 -8.50 2.32
N PRO A 33 -10.73 -7.37 2.37
CA PRO A 33 -10.05 -6.07 2.54
C PRO A 33 -9.18 -5.99 3.79
N GLU A 34 -9.64 -6.57 4.90
CA GLU A 34 -8.90 -6.55 6.17
C GLU A 34 -7.62 -7.35 6.07
N GLU A 35 -7.69 -8.54 5.48
CA GLU A 35 -6.52 -9.38 5.26
C GLU A 35 -5.53 -8.69 4.33
N THR A 36 -6.04 -8.08 3.26
CA THR A 36 -5.21 -7.37 2.28
C THR A 36 -4.48 -6.20 2.93
N LEU A 37 -5.16 -5.47 3.81
CA LEU A 37 -4.55 -4.36 4.55
C LEU A 37 -3.42 -4.86 5.44
N GLN A 38 -3.64 -5.97 6.15
CA GLN A 38 -2.63 -6.55 7.02
C GLN A 38 -1.41 -7.02 6.22
N GLU A 39 -1.65 -7.70 5.10
CA GLU A 39 -0.58 -8.14 4.20
C GLU A 39 0.20 -6.95 3.66
N MET A 40 -0.49 -5.86 3.33
CA MET A 40 0.16 -4.65 2.83
C MET A 40 1.03 -3.98 3.90
N ARG A 41 0.56 -3.96 5.15
CA ARG A 41 1.35 -3.42 6.25
C ARG A 41 2.68 -4.16 6.39
N GLU A 42 2.64 -5.48 6.36
CA GLU A 42 3.84 -6.30 6.46
C GLU A 42 4.75 -6.12 5.25
N ALA A 43 4.16 -6.05 4.06
CA ALA A 43 4.92 -5.82 2.83
C ALA A 43 5.63 -4.47 2.84
N MET A 44 4.96 -3.42 3.32
CA MET A 44 5.55 -2.09 3.40
C MET A 44 6.70 -2.04 4.40
N GLN A 45 6.52 -2.64 5.56
CA GLN A 45 7.56 -2.69 6.57
C GLN A 45 8.81 -3.38 6.03
N GLY A 46 8.63 -4.53 5.39
CA GLY A 46 9.75 -5.26 4.79
C GLY A 46 10.41 -4.49 3.66
N HIS A 47 9.62 -3.86 2.81
CA HIS A 47 10.11 -3.08 1.67
C HIS A 47 10.97 -1.89 2.15
N LEU A 48 10.48 -1.14 3.11
CA LEU A 48 11.20 0.01 3.66
C LEU A 48 12.47 -0.43 4.40
N GLU A 49 12.42 -1.57 5.09
CA GLU A 49 13.57 -2.10 5.79
C GLU A 49 14.68 -2.48 4.82
N VAL A 50 14.35 -3.13 3.71
CA VAL A 50 15.32 -3.48 2.67
C VAL A 50 15.93 -2.22 2.06
N MET A 51 15.12 -1.20 1.79
CA MET A 51 15.64 0.07 1.28
C MET A 51 16.62 0.71 2.24
N ARG A 52 16.28 0.70 3.54
CA ARG A 52 17.17 1.24 4.58
C ARG A 52 18.49 0.49 4.65
N GLU A 53 18.45 -0.84 4.58
CA GLU A 53 19.63 -1.68 4.60
C GLU A 53 20.55 -1.42 3.41
N ARG A 54 19.97 -1.09 2.26
CA ARG A 54 20.72 -0.79 1.04
C ARG A 54 21.19 0.65 0.97
N GLY A 55 20.85 1.46 1.97
CA GLY A 55 21.18 2.88 1.96
C GLY A 55 20.41 3.69 0.93
N GLU A 56 19.30 3.17 0.44
CA GLU A 56 18.45 3.88 -0.51
C GLU A 56 17.62 4.93 0.23
N PRO A 57 17.40 6.11 -0.37
CA PRO A 57 16.55 7.11 0.26
C PRO A 57 15.10 6.60 0.34
N LEU A 58 14.50 6.72 1.52
CA LEU A 58 13.10 6.34 1.70
C LEU A 58 12.20 7.38 1.02
N PRO A 59 11.14 6.94 0.32
CA PRO A 59 10.23 7.89 -0.32
C PRO A 59 9.53 8.78 0.70
N HIS A 60 9.39 10.05 0.38
CA HIS A 60 8.59 10.98 1.19
C HIS A 60 7.14 10.91 0.70
N PRO A 61 6.19 10.54 1.55
CA PRO A 61 4.80 10.49 1.11
C PRO A 61 4.27 11.90 0.85
N SER A 62 3.71 12.10 -0.32
CA SER A 62 3.06 13.35 -0.69
C SER A 62 1.54 13.27 -0.59
N THR A 63 1.00 12.06 -0.59
CA THR A 63 -0.44 11.83 -0.46
C THR A 63 -0.85 12.08 0.99
N VAL A 64 -1.77 13.02 1.20
CA VAL A 64 -2.24 13.36 2.55
C VAL A 64 -3.56 12.69 2.89
N SER A 65 -4.36 12.36 1.90
CA SER A 65 -5.62 11.65 2.13
C SER A 65 -6.10 10.96 0.86
N VAL A 66 -6.99 10.00 1.05
CA VAL A 66 -7.66 9.31 -0.04
C VAL A 66 -9.15 9.45 0.23
N ALA A 67 -9.91 9.81 -0.80
CA ALA A 67 -11.35 9.99 -0.65
C ALA A 67 -12.09 9.23 -1.74
N THR A 68 -13.33 8.87 -1.45
CA THR A 68 -14.22 8.27 -2.45
C THR A 68 -15.36 9.23 -2.69
N VAL A 69 -15.79 9.30 -3.93
CA VAL A 69 -16.88 10.19 -4.34
C VAL A 69 -17.91 9.36 -5.11
N GLU A 70 -19.15 9.48 -4.72
CA GLU A 70 -20.23 8.84 -5.45
C GLU A 70 -20.49 9.63 -6.73
N ALA A 71 -20.39 8.96 -7.87
CA ALA A 71 -20.51 9.59 -9.17
C ALA A 71 -21.48 8.81 -10.05
N ALA A 72 -22.61 9.44 -10.37
CA ALA A 72 -23.68 8.90 -11.21
C ALA A 72 -24.29 7.61 -10.66
#